data_7fc05618867788092ee00d9f679803c6
#
_entry.id   7fc05618867788092ee00d9f679803c6
#
_cell.length_a   1.000
_cell.length_b   1.000
_cell.length_c   1.000
_cell.angle_alpha   90.00
_cell.angle_beta   90.00
_cell.angle_gamma   90.00
#
_symmetry.space_group_name_H-M   'P 1'
#
loop_
_entity.id
_entity.type
_entity.pdbx_description
1 polymer ?
#
loop_
_entity_poly.entity_id
_entity_poly.type
_entity_poly.pdbx_seq_one_letter_code
_entity_poly.pdbx_strand_id
1 'polypeptide(L)'
;CHLTSKVFRGRESEVVEAAAAAGVSRMISIAVGSEDAKAALALAEADPRVFCSAGVHPLHSDEAIDWDDLHRVGTSPRCVAWGELGLDRHYARPDPATQRRVLDAQLERIVAWTAEGLAKPIVVHSRKAVAELLPVLRESGLPPERFVFHCFTDGPADAEQVLAFGAWISFTGVITFANAPEVAESARLVPLDRVMVETDSPYLSPEPHRKVRPNEPKFVVAVAERLASIHGLAPEVLEARLDENAERFFGLPNDGAA
;
A
#
# COMPACT_ATOMS: atom_id res chain seq x y z
N CYS A 1 5.51 0.66 -2.22
CA CYS A 1 6.81 0.08 -2.56
C CYS A 1 7.56 -0.39 -1.32
N HIS A 2 8.55 -1.30 -1.46
CA HIS A 2 9.38 -1.82 -0.38
C HIS A 2 10.85 -1.42 -0.61
N LEU A 3 11.20 -0.17 -0.29
CA LEU A 3 12.55 0.35 -0.50
C LEU A 3 13.61 -0.35 0.36
N THR A 4 13.21 -0.92 1.50
CA THR A 4 14.05 -1.74 2.40
C THR A 4 14.38 -3.12 1.86
N SER A 5 13.76 -3.52 0.74
CA SER A 5 14.01 -4.83 0.13
C SER A 5 15.49 -5.08 -0.15
N LYS A 6 15.93 -6.32 0.09
CA LYS A 6 17.34 -6.73 -0.14
C LYS A 6 17.84 -6.42 -1.55
N VAL A 7 16.97 -6.37 -2.56
CA VAL A 7 17.36 -6.06 -3.94
C VAL A 7 17.74 -4.60 -4.18
N PHE A 8 17.33 -3.70 -3.27
CA PHE A 8 17.68 -2.27 -3.33
C PHE A 8 18.81 -1.89 -2.38
N ARG A 9 19.28 -2.84 -1.54
CA ARG A 9 20.28 -2.57 -0.50
C ARG A 9 21.53 -1.88 -1.07
N GLY A 10 21.81 -0.68 -0.53
CA GLY A 10 22.91 0.18 -0.97
C GLY A 10 22.63 0.97 -2.25
N ARG A 11 21.40 0.89 -2.79
CA ARG A 11 20.94 1.63 -3.97
C ARG A 11 19.66 2.42 -3.70
N GLU A 12 19.24 2.50 -2.44
CA GLU A 12 17.97 3.12 -2.07
C GLU A 12 17.89 4.56 -2.56
N SER A 13 18.96 5.34 -2.38
CA SER A 13 19.03 6.72 -2.87
C SER A 13 18.99 6.81 -4.40
N GLU A 14 19.68 5.90 -5.11
CA GLU A 14 19.65 5.84 -6.59
C GLU A 14 18.20 5.57 -7.08
N VAL A 15 17.49 4.66 -6.42
CA VAL A 15 16.11 4.30 -6.75
C VAL A 15 15.16 5.49 -6.51
N VAL A 16 15.34 6.21 -5.40
CA VAL A 16 14.56 7.43 -5.08
C VAL A 16 14.83 8.53 -6.09
N GLU A 17 16.10 8.79 -6.46
CA GLU A 17 16.46 9.77 -7.48
C GLU A 17 15.87 9.41 -8.85
N ALA A 18 15.92 8.13 -9.23
CA ALA A 18 15.34 7.67 -10.50
C ALA A 18 13.81 7.86 -10.53
N ALA A 19 13.13 7.68 -9.40
CA ALA A 19 11.70 7.94 -9.27
C ALA A 19 11.39 9.45 -9.37
N ALA A 20 12.14 10.29 -8.67
CA ALA A 20 11.98 11.74 -8.74
C ALA A 20 12.22 12.28 -10.17
N ALA A 21 13.24 11.76 -10.88
CA ALA A 21 13.50 12.11 -12.27
C ALA A 21 12.35 11.68 -13.23
N ALA A 22 11.53 10.70 -12.83
CA ALA A 22 10.33 10.28 -13.55
C ALA A 22 9.05 11.03 -13.13
N GLY A 23 9.15 12.03 -12.25
CA GLY A 23 8.02 12.83 -11.77
C GLY A 23 7.38 12.33 -10.47
N VAL A 24 7.91 11.26 -9.86
CA VAL A 24 7.38 10.74 -8.57
C VAL A 24 7.96 11.55 -7.42
N SER A 25 7.19 12.51 -6.92
CA SER A 25 7.64 13.44 -5.89
C SER A 25 7.72 12.82 -4.49
N ARG A 26 6.89 11.82 -4.20
CA ARG A 26 6.78 11.20 -2.87
C ARG A 26 6.58 9.69 -2.97
N MET A 27 7.15 8.97 -2.01
CA MET A 27 7.08 7.51 -1.93
C MET A 27 6.82 7.07 -0.50
N ILE A 28 6.04 6.00 -0.34
CA ILE A 28 5.84 5.36 0.97
C ILE A 28 6.51 3.99 0.92
N SER A 29 7.55 3.80 1.75
CA SER A 29 8.17 2.50 1.96
C SER A 29 7.32 1.70 2.94
N ILE A 30 6.68 0.65 2.44
CA ILE A 30 5.76 -0.19 3.19
C ILE A 30 6.55 -1.24 3.96
N ALA A 31 6.34 -1.29 5.28
CA ALA A 31 7.00 -2.24 6.18
C ALA A 31 6.27 -3.59 6.20
N VAL A 32 7.04 -4.67 6.32
CA VAL A 32 6.53 -6.04 6.41
C VAL A 32 6.69 -6.68 7.80
N GLY A 33 7.36 -5.98 8.74
CA GLY A 33 7.59 -6.43 10.12
C GLY A 33 8.28 -5.34 10.95
N SER A 34 8.50 -5.59 12.25
CA SER A 34 9.03 -4.58 13.18
C SER A 34 10.44 -4.11 12.83
N GLU A 35 11.35 -5.01 12.47
CA GLU A 35 12.71 -4.64 12.04
C GLU A 35 12.69 -3.84 10.72
N ASP A 36 11.84 -4.25 9.80
CA ASP A 36 11.68 -3.57 8.51
C ASP A 36 11.06 -2.17 8.67
N ALA A 37 10.13 -2.00 9.62
CA ALA A 37 9.54 -0.70 9.94
C ALA A 37 10.60 0.31 10.45
N LYS A 38 11.56 -0.15 11.27
CA LYS A 38 12.70 0.70 11.70
C LYS A 38 13.60 1.10 10.53
N ALA A 39 13.87 0.15 9.65
CA ALA A 39 14.67 0.43 8.45
C ALA A 39 13.95 1.39 7.50
N ALA A 40 12.64 1.22 7.29
CA ALA A 40 11.83 2.13 6.48
C ALA A 40 11.76 3.55 7.08
N LEU A 41 11.65 3.66 8.42
CA LEU A 41 11.72 4.95 9.09
C LEU A 41 13.07 5.62 8.90
N ALA A 42 14.17 4.89 9.03
CA ALA A 42 15.51 5.45 8.81
C ALA A 42 15.68 6.02 7.38
N LEU A 43 15.14 5.36 6.36
CA LEU A 43 15.11 5.90 5.00
C LEU A 43 14.25 7.15 4.90
N ALA A 44 13.08 7.16 5.55
CA ALA A 44 12.15 8.29 5.54
C ALA A 44 12.71 9.52 6.30
N GLU A 45 13.56 9.32 7.27
CA GLU A 45 14.28 10.39 7.97
C GLU A 45 15.47 10.94 7.18
N ALA A 46 16.07 10.09 6.34
CA ALA A 46 17.22 10.46 5.51
C ALA A 46 16.82 11.20 4.21
N ASP A 47 15.62 10.97 3.68
CA ASP A 47 15.14 11.60 2.44
C ASP A 47 13.71 12.16 2.62
N PRO A 48 13.49 13.47 2.43
CA PRO A 48 12.19 14.11 2.63
C PRO A 48 11.10 13.61 1.67
N ARG A 49 11.44 12.99 0.56
CA ARG A 49 10.51 12.41 -0.42
C ARG A 49 9.98 11.05 0.01
N VAL A 50 10.61 10.42 1.01
CA VAL A 50 10.25 9.09 1.50
C VAL A 50 9.47 9.19 2.80
N PHE A 51 8.37 8.49 2.86
CA PHE A 51 7.56 8.21 4.05
C PHE A 51 7.60 6.71 4.34
N CYS A 52 7.08 6.29 5.49
CA CYS A 52 7.02 4.88 5.82
C CYS A 52 5.68 4.46 6.43
N SER A 53 5.49 3.17 6.58
CA SER A 53 4.42 2.55 7.34
C SER A 53 4.97 1.69 8.49
N ALA A 54 4.09 1.24 9.39
CA ALA A 54 4.42 0.31 10.46
C ALA A 54 3.36 -0.78 10.59
N GLY A 55 3.77 -2.03 10.40
CA GLY A 55 2.88 -3.19 10.45
C GLY A 55 3.60 -4.50 10.22
N VAL A 56 2.84 -5.60 10.27
CA VAL A 56 3.31 -6.97 10.04
C VAL A 56 2.50 -7.60 8.92
N HIS A 57 3.17 -7.85 7.81
CA HIS A 57 2.61 -8.52 6.65
C HIS A 57 2.20 -9.97 6.99
N PRO A 58 1.08 -10.51 6.47
CA PRO A 58 0.64 -11.87 6.80
C PRO A 58 1.69 -12.96 6.54
N LEU A 59 2.56 -12.79 5.54
CA LEU A 59 3.63 -13.76 5.27
C LEU A 59 4.82 -13.68 6.25
N HIS A 60 4.83 -12.71 7.16
CA HIS A 60 5.80 -12.54 8.23
C HIS A 60 5.18 -12.75 9.62
N SER A 61 3.95 -13.27 9.68
CA SER A 61 3.17 -13.43 10.92
C SER A 61 3.69 -14.53 11.86
N ASP A 62 4.60 -15.38 11.43
CA ASP A 62 5.30 -16.39 12.26
C ASP A 62 6.69 -15.94 12.73
N GLU A 63 7.10 -14.72 12.38
CA GLU A 63 8.31 -14.09 12.88
C GLU A 63 8.09 -13.42 14.24
N ALA A 64 9.19 -13.08 14.93
CA ALA A 64 9.12 -12.32 16.17
C ALA A 64 8.65 -10.89 15.90
N ILE A 65 7.66 -10.42 16.66
CA ILE A 65 7.08 -9.09 16.52
C ILE A 65 7.41 -8.26 17.76
N ASP A 66 8.09 -7.15 17.55
CA ASP A 66 8.29 -6.12 18.57
C ASP A 66 7.22 -5.03 18.41
N TRP A 67 6.22 -5.07 19.28
CA TRP A 67 5.10 -4.13 19.26
C TRP A 67 5.49 -2.72 19.70
N ASP A 68 6.48 -2.60 20.59
CA ASP A 68 6.98 -1.32 21.05
C ASP A 68 7.76 -0.59 19.94
N ASP A 69 8.50 -1.34 19.13
CA ASP A 69 9.15 -0.81 17.94
C ASP A 69 8.13 -0.30 16.91
N LEU A 70 7.07 -1.08 16.64
CA LEU A 70 6.00 -0.63 15.73
C LEU A 70 5.30 0.63 16.25
N HIS A 71 4.99 0.69 17.55
CA HIS A 71 4.41 1.88 18.18
C HIS A 71 5.34 3.08 18.04
N ARG A 72 6.61 2.92 18.37
CA ARG A 72 7.62 4.00 18.30
C ARG A 72 7.77 4.53 16.87
N VAL A 73 7.84 3.64 15.85
CA VAL A 73 7.83 4.06 14.44
C VAL A 73 6.55 4.84 14.15
N GLY A 74 5.40 4.35 14.62
CA GLY A 74 4.10 5.00 14.45
C GLY A 74 4.01 6.41 15.05
N THR A 75 4.82 6.77 16.06
CA THR A 75 4.84 8.14 16.62
C THR A 75 5.56 9.14 15.71
N SER A 76 6.39 8.68 14.80
CA SER A 76 7.10 9.56 13.87
C SER A 76 6.14 10.22 12.87
N PRO A 77 6.30 11.53 12.57
CA PRO A 77 5.55 12.19 11.50
C PRO A 77 5.90 11.63 10.10
N ARG A 78 7.02 10.92 9.97
CA ARG A 78 7.40 10.24 8.72
C ARG A 78 6.67 8.92 8.50
N CYS A 79 6.08 8.33 9.55
CA CYS A 79 5.21 7.17 9.44
C CYS A 79 3.77 7.63 9.19
N VAL A 80 3.27 7.40 7.99
CA VAL A 80 1.97 7.92 7.52
C VAL A 80 0.86 6.87 7.48
N ALA A 81 1.16 5.61 7.74
CA ALA A 81 0.17 4.53 7.73
C ALA A 81 0.51 3.41 8.72
N TRP A 82 -0.51 2.72 9.18
CA TRP A 82 -0.40 1.39 9.77
C TRP A 82 -0.45 0.33 8.68
N GLY A 83 0.37 -0.69 8.79
CA GLY A 83 0.45 -1.77 7.81
C GLY A 83 1.85 -1.88 7.18
N GLU A 84 1.98 -2.80 6.32
CA GLU A 84 1.01 -3.63 5.65
C GLU A 84 0.49 -4.73 6.61
N LEU A 85 -0.81 -4.94 6.67
CA LEU A 85 -1.44 -5.97 7.48
C LEU A 85 -2.59 -6.63 6.72
N GLY A 86 -2.97 -7.85 7.05
CA GLY A 86 -4.07 -8.50 6.36
C GLY A 86 -3.95 -10.02 6.32
N LEU A 87 -4.46 -10.62 5.23
CA LEU A 87 -4.48 -12.08 5.03
C LEU A 87 -4.01 -12.45 3.62
N ASP A 88 -3.22 -13.51 3.54
CA ASP A 88 -2.81 -14.16 2.29
C ASP A 88 -3.28 -15.62 2.27
N ARG A 89 -4.14 -15.97 1.31
CA ARG A 89 -4.67 -17.32 1.12
C ARG A 89 -4.09 -18.00 -0.13
N HIS A 90 -3.05 -17.40 -0.70
CA HIS A 90 -2.35 -17.97 -1.84
C HIS A 90 -1.24 -18.92 -1.39
N TYR A 91 -0.49 -18.54 -0.35
CA TYR A 91 0.58 -19.36 0.20
C TYR A 91 0.10 -20.20 1.39
N ALA A 92 0.63 -21.42 1.52
CA ALA A 92 0.27 -22.34 2.60
C ALA A 92 0.88 -21.96 3.97
N ARG A 93 1.87 -21.07 3.99
CA ARG A 93 2.56 -20.65 5.22
C ARG A 93 2.84 -19.16 5.18
N PRO A 94 2.82 -18.49 6.34
CA PRO A 94 2.32 -18.98 7.64
C PRO A 94 0.89 -19.52 7.57
N ASP A 95 0.49 -20.40 8.48
CA ASP A 95 -0.85 -20.99 8.45
C ASP A 95 -1.95 -19.92 8.68
N PRO A 96 -3.19 -20.18 8.22
CA PRO A 96 -4.28 -19.22 8.31
C PRO A 96 -4.60 -18.72 9.72
N ALA A 97 -4.46 -19.58 10.74
CA ALA A 97 -4.77 -19.22 12.13
C ALA A 97 -3.70 -18.28 12.70
N THR A 98 -2.43 -18.48 12.33
CA THR A 98 -1.33 -17.58 12.70
C THR A 98 -1.50 -16.22 12.08
N GLN A 99 -1.79 -16.13 10.76
CA GLN A 99 -2.06 -14.86 10.08
C GLN A 99 -3.23 -14.12 10.74
N ARG A 100 -4.36 -14.84 11.04
CA ARG A 100 -5.52 -14.25 11.66
C ARG A 100 -5.23 -13.72 13.07
N ARG A 101 -4.52 -14.48 13.91
CA ARG A 101 -4.13 -14.05 15.25
C ARG A 101 -3.29 -12.77 15.22
N VAL A 102 -2.35 -12.66 14.27
CA VAL A 102 -1.51 -11.46 14.15
C VAL A 102 -2.30 -10.28 13.61
N LEU A 103 -3.22 -10.49 12.67
CA LEU A 103 -4.13 -9.46 12.19
C LEU A 103 -5.00 -8.91 13.33
N ASP A 104 -5.64 -9.78 14.12
CA ASP A 104 -6.47 -9.38 15.26
C ASP A 104 -5.65 -8.58 16.28
N ALA A 105 -4.43 -9.04 16.60
CA ALA A 105 -3.53 -8.34 17.51
C ALA A 105 -3.07 -6.97 16.99
N GLN A 106 -2.90 -6.80 15.68
CA GLN A 106 -2.59 -5.50 15.08
C GLN A 106 -3.79 -4.55 15.16
N LEU A 107 -4.98 -5.02 14.77
CA LEU A 107 -6.20 -4.20 14.80
C LEU A 107 -6.52 -3.73 16.22
N GLU A 108 -6.42 -4.60 17.23
CA GLU A 108 -6.60 -4.24 18.64
C GLU A 108 -5.64 -3.11 19.05
N ARG A 109 -4.37 -3.20 18.69
CA ARG A 109 -3.37 -2.17 18.99
C ARG A 109 -3.62 -0.87 18.24
N ILE A 110 -3.99 -0.94 16.96
CA ILE A 110 -4.32 0.25 16.16
C ILE A 110 -5.52 0.99 16.76
N VAL A 111 -6.51 0.28 17.30
CA VAL A 111 -7.64 0.89 18.05
C VAL A 111 -7.11 1.62 19.28
N ALA A 112 -6.26 0.98 20.10
CA ALA A 112 -5.66 1.59 21.28
C ALA A 112 -4.79 2.81 20.90
N TRP A 113 -3.89 2.68 19.93
CA TRP A 113 -3.04 3.77 19.46
C TRP A 113 -3.82 4.91 18.80
N THR A 114 -4.97 4.62 18.19
CA THR A 114 -5.88 5.65 17.69
C THR A 114 -6.44 6.50 18.87
N ALA A 115 -6.77 5.87 19.99
CA ALA A 115 -7.22 6.56 21.20
C ALA A 115 -6.10 7.43 21.84
N GLU A 116 -4.84 7.10 21.60
CA GLU A 116 -3.66 7.88 21.98
C GLU A 116 -3.36 9.05 21.01
N GLY A 117 -4.16 9.22 19.95
CA GLY A 117 -3.97 10.28 18.94
C GLY A 117 -3.19 9.84 17.69
N LEU A 118 -2.81 8.57 17.57
CA LEU A 118 -2.09 8.04 16.41
C LEU A 118 -3.06 7.47 15.34
N ALA A 119 -4.07 8.27 15.00
CA ALA A 119 -5.05 7.92 13.98
C ALA A 119 -4.44 8.02 12.58
N LYS A 120 -4.02 6.88 12.01
CA LYS A 120 -3.42 6.79 10.67
C LYS A 120 -4.28 5.91 9.76
N PRO A 121 -4.21 6.10 8.41
CA PRO A 121 -4.75 5.15 7.45
C PRO A 121 -4.10 3.78 7.58
N ILE A 122 -4.77 2.76 7.01
CA ILE A 122 -4.37 1.36 7.15
C ILE A 122 -4.23 0.73 5.77
N VAL A 123 -3.03 0.23 5.49
CA VAL A 123 -2.71 -0.48 4.25
C VAL A 123 -3.01 -1.97 4.43
N VAL A 124 -3.98 -2.47 3.67
CA VAL A 124 -4.49 -3.84 3.80
C VAL A 124 -3.97 -4.72 2.68
N HIS A 125 -3.23 -5.76 3.05
CA HIS A 125 -2.91 -6.88 2.18
C HIS A 125 -4.10 -7.83 2.07
N SER A 126 -4.54 -8.08 0.85
CA SER A 126 -5.59 -9.06 0.57
C SER A 126 -5.20 -9.90 -0.64
N ARG A 127 -4.97 -11.16 -0.44
CA ARG A 127 -4.76 -12.09 -1.56
C ARG A 127 -5.68 -13.29 -1.43
N LYS A 128 -6.74 -13.34 -2.27
CA LYS A 128 -7.83 -14.33 -2.18
C LYS A 128 -8.50 -14.33 -0.80
N ALA A 129 -8.63 -13.19 -0.16
CA ALA A 129 -9.03 -13.07 1.24
C ALA A 129 -10.10 -12.00 1.51
N VAL A 130 -10.62 -11.30 0.51
CA VAL A 130 -11.58 -10.19 0.67
C VAL A 130 -12.78 -10.61 1.53
N ALA A 131 -13.42 -11.74 1.21
CA ALA A 131 -14.60 -12.23 1.93
C ALA A 131 -14.32 -12.56 3.41
N GLU A 132 -13.09 -12.99 3.74
CA GLU A 132 -12.67 -13.26 5.12
C GLU A 132 -12.26 -11.98 5.86
N LEU A 133 -11.61 -11.03 5.16
CA LEU A 133 -11.13 -9.78 5.74
C LEU A 133 -12.25 -8.82 6.11
N LEU A 134 -13.25 -8.62 5.24
CA LEU A 134 -14.27 -7.59 5.44
C LEU A 134 -15.03 -7.72 6.77
N PRO A 135 -15.46 -8.92 7.23
CA PRO A 135 -16.04 -9.06 8.56
C PRO A 135 -15.09 -8.64 9.68
N VAL A 136 -13.82 -9.06 9.60
CA VAL A 136 -12.78 -8.73 10.60
C VAL A 136 -12.56 -7.23 10.72
N LEU A 137 -12.44 -6.56 9.57
CA LEU A 137 -12.23 -5.11 9.54
C LEU A 137 -13.45 -4.36 10.09
N ARG A 138 -14.69 -4.82 9.83
CA ARG A 138 -15.91 -4.25 10.42
C ARG A 138 -15.93 -4.42 11.95
N GLU A 139 -15.58 -5.59 12.44
CA GLU A 139 -15.55 -5.91 13.88
C GLU A 139 -14.53 -5.07 14.64
N SER A 140 -13.47 -4.59 14.00
CA SER A 140 -12.49 -3.71 14.62
C SER A 140 -13.07 -2.36 15.09
N GLY A 141 -14.19 -1.92 14.52
CA GLY A 141 -14.81 -0.62 14.81
C GLY A 141 -14.04 0.58 14.24
N LEU A 142 -12.95 0.36 13.49
CA LEU A 142 -12.21 1.43 12.82
C LEU A 142 -13.01 1.95 11.60
N PRO A 143 -12.98 3.27 11.32
CA PRO A 143 -13.70 3.85 10.19
C PRO A 143 -13.29 3.22 8.85
N PRO A 144 -14.25 2.74 8.03
CA PRO A 144 -13.96 2.06 6.76
C PRO A 144 -13.10 2.87 5.79
N GLU A 145 -13.28 4.19 5.75
CA GLU A 145 -12.53 5.11 4.90
C GLU A 145 -11.05 5.22 5.25
N ARG A 146 -10.62 4.66 6.38
CA ARG A 146 -9.20 4.58 6.75
C ARG A 146 -8.48 3.40 6.13
N PHE A 147 -9.19 2.46 5.50
CA PHE A 147 -8.57 1.29 4.89
C PHE A 147 -8.35 1.48 3.39
N VAL A 148 -7.18 1.06 2.90
CA VAL A 148 -6.91 0.87 1.48
C VAL A 148 -6.52 -0.58 1.23
N PHE A 149 -7.25 -1.26 0.37
CA PHE A 149 -6.86 -2.57 -0.17
C PHE A 149 -5.80 -2.32 -1.22
N HIS A 150 -4.54 -2.54 -0.83
CA HIS A 150 -3.42 -2.28 -1.72
C HIS A 150 -3.18 -3.46 -2.66
N CYS A 151 -2.48 -3.21 -3.76
CA CYS A 151 -2.12 -4.21 -4.77
C CYS A 151 -3.32 -5.10 -5.14
N PHE A 152 -4.49 -4.48 -5.38
CA PHE A 152 -5.73 -5.22 -5.60
C PHE A 152 -5.64 -6.05 -6.88
N THR A 153 -5.83 -7.36 -6.74
CA THR A 153 -5.71 -8.34 -7.83
C THR A 153 -6.93 -9.24 -7.96
N ASP A 154 -7.98 -8.99 -7.17
CA ASP A 154 -9.23 -9.74 -7.22
C ASP A 154 -10.21 -9.15 -8.27
N GLY A 155 -11.31 -9.85 -8.54
CA GLY A 155 -12.26 -9.51 -9.59
C GLY A 155 -13.26 -8.40 -9.19
N PRO A 156 -14.13 -8.00 -10.15
CA PRO A 156 -15.12 -6.93 -9.95
C PRO A 156 -16.04 -7.13 -8.75
N ALA A 157 -16.50 -8.35 -8.49
CA ALA A 157 -17.39 -8.64 -7.37
C ALA A 157 -16.72 -8.38 -5.99
N ASP A 158 -15.41 -8.63 -5.88
CA ASP A 158 -14.66 -8.32 -4.67
C ASP A 158 -14.41 -6.82 -4.55
N ALA A 159 -14.12 -6.13 -5.67
CA ALA A 159 -14.00 -4.67 -5.69
C ALA A 159 -15.29 -3.99 -5.22
N GLU A 160 -16.46 -4.44 -5.68
CA GLU A 160 -17.76 -3.94 -5.23
C GLU A 160 -17.97 -4.13 -3.72
N GLN A 161 -17.56 -5.27 -3.16
CA GLN A 161 -17.65 -5.52 -1.72
C GLN A 161 -16.75 -4.59 -0.90
N VAL A 162 -15.51 -4.35 -1.38
CA VAL A 162 -14.56 -3.41 -0.75
C VAL A 162 -15.09 -1.98 -0.80
N LEU A 163 -15.65 -1.55 -1.93
CA LEU A 163 -16.27 -0.23 -2.09
C LEU A 163 -17.53 -0.08 -1.23
N ALA A 164 -18.39 -1.10 -1.17
CA ALA A 164 -19.57 -1.12 -0.31
C ALA A 164 -19.20 -1.11 1.19
N PHE A 165 -18.06 -1.64 1.57
CA PHE A 165 -17.50 -1.49 2.91
C PHE A 165 -17.10 -0.03 3.21
N GLY A 166 -16.71 0.75 2.19
CA GLY A 166 -16.29 2.15 2.31
C GLY A 166 -14.77 2.35 2.22
N ALA A 167 -14.02 1.30 1.91
CA ALA A 167 -12.56 1.36 1.77
C ALA A 167 -12.12 1.91 0.42
N TRP A 168 -10.83 2.17 0.32
CA TRP A 168 -10.12 2.57 -0.90
C TRP A 168 -9.49 1.35 -1.57
N ILE A 169 -9.18 1.49 -2.86
CA ILE A 169 -8.49 0.45 -3.63
C ILE A 169 -7.29 1.06 -4.33
N SER A 170 -6.14 0.36 -4.29
CA SER A 170 -4.93 0.73 -5.01
C SER A 170 -4.53 -0.36 -6.01
N PHE A 171 -4.07 0.06 -7.18
CA PHE A 171 -3.68 -0.83 -8.27
C PHE A 171 -2.18 -0.74 -8.59
N THR A 172 -1.62 -1.89 -8.94
CA THR A 172 -0.22 -2.05 -9.36
C THR A 172 -0.09 -2.28 -10.87
N GLY A 173 1.11 -2.59 -11.30
CA GLY A 173 1.40 -3.00 -12.68
C GLY A 173 0.54 -4.14 -13.21
N VAL A 174 -0.16 -4.88 -12.35
CA VAL A 174 -1.05 -5.98 -12.74
C VAL A 174 -2.18 -5.51 -13.68
N ILE A 175 -2.69 -4.28 -13.53
CA ILE A 175 -3.72 -3.74 -14.43
C ILE A 175 -3.25 -3.60 -15.90
N THR A 176 -1.93 -3.68 -16.13
CA THR A 176 -1.34 -3.63 -17.46
C THR A 176 -1.19 -5.02 -18.11
N PHE A 177 -1.39 -6.10 -17.34
CA PHE A 177 -1.10 -7.46 -17.80
C PHE A 177 -2.24 -8.01 -18.65
N ALA A 178 -1.89 -8.52 -19.84
CA ALA A 178 -2.86 -9.11 -20.76
C ALA A 178 -3.56 -10.37 -20.20
N ASN A 179 -2.96 -11.03 -19.21
CA ASN A 179 -3.50 -12.23 -18.56
C ASN A 179 -4.24 -11.94 -17.24
N ALA A 180 -4.54 -10.68 -16.94
CA ALA A 180 -5.32 -10.26 -15.77
C ALA A 180 -6.43 -9.25 -16.16
N PRO A 181 -7.31 -9.57 -17.12
CA PRO A 181 -8.34 -8.65 -17.60
C PRO A 181 -9.35 -8.27 -16.51
N GLU A 182 -9.64 -9.18 -15.57
CA GLU A 182 -10.57 -8.94 -14.46
C GLU A 182 -10.08 -7.83 -13.52
N VAL A 183 -8.76 -7.65 -13.37
CA VAL A 183 -8.21 -6.56 -12.54
C VAL A 183 -8.43 -5.21 -13.23
N ALA A 184 -8.32 -5.15 -14.55
CA ALA A 184 -8.63 -3.94 -15.31
C ALA A 184 -10.15 -3.63 -15.30
N GLU A 185 -11.01 -4.66 -15.24
CA GLU A 185 -12.45 -4.50 -15.04
C GLU A 185 -12.76 -3.97 -13.64
N SER A 186 -12.12 -4.51 -12.61
CA SER A 186 -12.20 -3.98 -11.24
C SER A 186 -11.78 -2.52 -11.19
N ALA A 187 -10.66 -2.15 -11.83
CA ALA A 187 -10.18 -0.77 -11.88
C ALA A 187 -11.18 0.20 -12.52
N ARG A 188 -11.95 -0.24 -13.51
CA ARG A 188 -13.00 0.57 -14.15
C ARG A 188 -14.18 0.88 -13.22
N LEU A 189 -14.47 0.00 -12.25
CA LEU A 189 -15.57 0.18 -11.30
C LEU A 189 -15.22 1.11 -10.16
N VAL A 190 -13.93 1.28 -9.84
CA VAL A 190 -13.51 2.08 -8.69
C VAL A 190 -13.68 3.56 -8.99
N PRO A 191 -14.45 4.31 -8.16
CA PRO A 191 -14.60 5.75 -8.33
C PRO A 191 -13.26 6.47 -8.25
N LEU A 192 -13.10 7.53 -9.05
CA LEU A 192 -11.86 8.30 -9.14
C LEU A 192 -11.44 8.98 -7.83
N ASP A 193 -12.35 9.16 -6.89
CA ASP A 193 -12.09 9.71 -5.55
C ASP A 193 -11.79 8.64 -4.49
N ARG A 194 -11.69 7.37 -4.89
CA ARG A 194 -11.41 6.21 -4.03
C ARG A 194 -10.32 5.30 -4.59
N VAL A 195 -9.62 5.73 -5.65
CA VAL A 195 -8.58 4.95 -6.33
C VAL A 195 -7.20 5.54 -6.07
N MET A 196 -6.21 4.67 -5.95
CA MET A 196 -4.79 5.00 -5.94
C MET A 196 -4.00 4.06 -6.85
N VAL A 197 -2.77 4.44 -7.15
CA VAL A 197 -1.81 3.60 -7.87
C VAL A 197 -0.53 3.45 -7.08
N GLU A 198 0.14 2.34 -7.32
CA GLU A 198 1.41 2.00 -6.68
C GLU A 198 2.22 1.06 -7.57
N THR A 199 3.44 0.75 -7.15
CA THR A 199 4.27 -0.22 -7.89
C THR A 199 4.32 -1.58 -7.25
N ASP A 200 4.19 -1.66 -5.93
CA ASP A 200 4.57 -2.82 -5.13
C ASP A 200 6.01 -3.31 -5.45
N SER A 201 6.88 -2.34 -5.78
CA SER A 201 8.28 -2.66 -6.11
C SER A 201 9.00 -3.26 -4.90
N PRO A 202 9.82 -4.29 -5.11
CA PRO A 202 10.51 -4.72 -6.35
C PRO A 202 9.72 -5.69 -7.25
N TYR A 203 8.44 -5.92 -6.97
CA TYR A 203 7.58 -6.88 -7.68
C TYR A 203 6.77 -6.19 -8.79
N LEU A 204 6.09 -6.98 -9.63
CA LEU A 204 4.97 -6.58 -10.49
C LEU A 204 5.29 -5.48 -11.52
N SER A 205 6.49 -5.48 -12.14
CA SER A 205 6.84 -4.52 -13.19
C SER A 205 5.74 -4.41 -14.25
N PRO A 206 5.20 -3.18 -14.52
CA PRO A 206 4.13 -3.00 -15.51
C PRO A 206 4.61 -3.17 -16.95
N GLU A 207 3.68 -3.36 -17.89
CA GLU A 207 3.98 -3.14 -19.30
C GLU A 207 4.24 -1.63 -19.55
N PRO A 208 5.16 -1.26 -20.46
CA PRO A 208 6.00 -2.10 -21.30
C PRO A 208 7.27 -2.63 -20.59
N HIS A 209 7.41 -2.37 -19.30
CA HIS A 209 8.60 -2.72 -18.51
C HIS A 209 8.53 -4.13 -17.89
N ARG A 210 7.62 -4.98 -18.35
CA ARG A 210 7.33 -6.32 -17.80
C ARG A 210 8.54 -7.21 -17.59
N LYS A 211 9.58 -7.05 -18.39
CA LYS A 211 10.84 -7.83 -18.32
C LYS A 211 11.92 -7.19 -17.45
N VAL A 212 11.73 -5.96 -17.01
CA VAL A 212 12.69 -5.28 -16.11
C VAL A 212 12.54 -5.84 -14.70
N ARG A 213 13.66 -6.22 -14.11
CA ARG A 213 13.75 -6.74 -12.74
C ARG A 213 14.96 -6.12 -12.04
N PRO A 214 14.84 -5.61 -10.84
CA PRO A 214 13.59 -5.43 -10.08
C PRO A 214 12.65 -4.39 -10.70
N ASN A 215 11.37 -4.40 -10.29
CA ASN A 215 10.49 -3.26 -10.46
C ASN A 215 11.00 -2.10 -9.60
N GLU A 216 10.80 -0.86 -10.05
CA GLU A 216 11.22 0.33 -9.31
C GLU A 216 10.05 1.33 -9.20
N PRO A 217 10.02 2.21 -8.17
CA PRO A 217 8.94 3.19 -7.98
C PRO A 217 8.68 4.08 -9.20
N LYS A 218 9.70 4.41 -9.98
CA LYS A 218 9.55 5.21 -11.22
C LYS A 218 8.54 4.64 -12.23
N PHE A 219 8.30 3.33 -12.20
CA PHE A 219 7.37 2.68 -13.13
C PHE A 219 5.89 2.85 -12.73
N VAL A 220 5.58 3.54 -11.63
CA VAL A 220 4.20 3.89 -11.29
C VAL A 220 3.53 4.74 -12.38
N VAL A 221 4.31 5.51 -13.13
CA VAL A 221 3.83 6.31 -14.26
C VAL A 221 3.07 5.44 -15.27
N ALA A 222 3.62 4.28 -15.64
CA ALA A 222 2.95 3.36 -16.57
C ALA A 222 1.65 2.76 -15.97
N VAL A 223 1.56 2.63 -14.65
CA VAL A 223 0.32 2.20 -13.97
C VAL A 223 -0.72 3.31 -14.04
N ALA A 224 -0.34 4.57 -13.78
CA ALA A 224 -1.22 5.73 -13.86
C ALA A 224 -1.73 5.94 -15.30
N GLU A 225 -0.86 5.89 -16.31
CA GLU A 225 -1.24 5.97 -17.72
C GLU A 225 -2.24 4.88 -18.11
N ARG A 226 -2.04 3.66 -17.64
CA ARG A 226 -2.97 2.56 -17.88
C ARG A 226 -4.32 2.80 -17.23
N LEU A 227 -4.35 3.28 -15.98
CA LEU A 227 -5.58 3.61 -15.27
C LEU A 227 -6.32 4.76 -15.97
N ALA A 228 -5.61 5.79 -16.45
CA ALA A 228 -6.17 6.88 -17.25
C ALA A 228 -6.87 6.34 -18.52
N SER A 229 -6.19 5.43 -19.23
CA SER A 229 -6.77 4.76 -20.41
C SER A 229 -8.03 3.95 -20.08
N ILE A 230 -8.08 3.27 -18.93
CA ILE A 230 -9.25 2.50 -18.48
C ILE A 230 -10.45 3.41 -18.24
N HIS A 231 -10.23 4.61 -17.70
CA HIS A 231 -11.28 5.61 -17.42
C HIS A 231 -11.54 6.57 -18.59
N GLY A 232 -10.80 6.48 -19.68
CA GLY A 232 -10.94 7.39 -20.85
C GLY A 232 -10.55 8.84 -20.55
N LEU A 233 -9.58 9.04 -19.66
CA LEU A 233 -9.07 10.34 -19.23
C LEU A 233 -7.69 10.64 -19.85
N ALA A 234 -7.37 11.92 -19.96
CA ALA A 234 -6.00 12.32 -20.22
C ALA A 234 -5.12 11.98 -18.99
N PRO A 235 -3.87 11.51 -19.19
CA PRO A 235 -2.98 11.13 -18.09
C PRO A 235 -2.84 12.21 -17.02
N GLU A 236 -2.67 13.46 -17.41
CA GLU A 236 -2.46 14.61 -16.52
C GLU A 236 -3.69 14.89 -15.62
N VAL A 237 -4.89 14.63 -16.16
CA VAL A 237 -6.16 14.78 -15.39
C VAL A 237 -6.26 13.72 -14.30
N LEU A 238 -5.89 12.48 -14.65
CA LEU A 238 -5.91 11.41 -13.65
C LEU A 238 -4.78 11.59 -12.62
N GLU A 239 -3.57 11.96 -13.06
CA GLU A 239 -2.42 12.18 -12.18
C GLU A 239 -2.75 13.19 -11.08
N ALA A 240 -3.30 14.35 -11.42
CA ALA A 240 -3.73 15.35 -10.45
C ALA A 240 -4.74 14.76 -9.42
N ARG A 241 -5.65 13.90 -9.88
CA ARG A 241 -6.62 13.24 -9.00
C ARG A 241 -5.97 12.20 -8.09
N LEU A 242 -4.99 11.45 -8.57
CA LEU A 242 -4.25 10.47 -7.79
C LEU A 242 -3.41 11.15 -6.70
N ASP A 243 -2.79 12.29 -7.02
CA ASP A 243 -2.04 13.08 -6.04
C ASP A 243 -2.96 13.61 -4.94
N GLU A 244 -4.11 14.24 -5.30
CA GLU A 244 -5.12 14.67 -4.34
C GLU A 244 -5.61 13.52 -3.44
N ASN A 245 -5.80 12.34 -4.00
CA ASN A 245 -6.24 11.16 -3.27
C ASN A 245 -5.16 10.69 -2.28
N ALA A 246 -3.90 10.60 -2.71
CA ALA A 246 -2.79 10.18 -1.86
C ALA A 246 -2.56 11.18 -0.70
N GLU A 247 -2.56 12.48 -1.01
CA GLU A 247 -2.44 13.54 -0.02
C GLU A 247 -3.56 13.47 1.02
N ARG A 248 -4.80 13.37 0.57
CA ARG A 248 -5.97 13.30 1.45
C ARG A 248 -5.97 12.03 2.31
N PHE A 249 -5.65 10.88 1.73
CA PHE A 249 -5.72 9.61 2.41
C PHE A 249 -4.59 9.45 3.44
N PHE A 250 -3.35 9.74 3.05
CA PHE A 250 -2.18 9.58 3.91
C PHE A 250 -1.84 10.81 4.74
N GLY A 251 -2.54 11.94 4.54
CA GLY A 251 -2.23 13.20 5.21
C GLY A 251 -0.85 13.75 4.82
N LEU A 252 -0.44 13.54 3.57
CA LEU A 252 0.85 14.02 3.08
C LEU A 252 0.85 15.55 2.94
N PRO A 253 1.99 16.22 3.20
CA PRO A 253 2.10 17.66 2.97
C PRO A 253 1.93 17.99 1.50
N ASN A 254 1.22 19.07 1.17
CA ASN A 254 1.10 19.57 -0.19
C ASN A 254 2.44 20.16 -0.65
N ASP A 255 2.87 19.87 -1.87
CA ASP A 255 4.11 20.42 -2.47
C ASP A 255 4.07 21.96 -2.67
N GLY A 256 2.93 22.60 -2.44
CA GLY A 256 2.75 24.05 -2.48
C GLY A 256 2.98 24.80 -1.16
N ALA A 257 3.39 24.11 -0.10
CA ALA A 257 3.56 24.66 1.26
C ALA A 257 5.05 24.73 1.70
N ALA A 258 5.98 24.90 0.73
CA ALA A 258 7.40 25.14 1.01
C ALA A 258 7.79 26.56 0.62
#